data_bfcf848f11b9d9479c06a1d285901ee3
#
_entry.id   bfcf848f11b9d9479c06a1d285901ee3
#
_cell.length_a   1.000
_cell.length_b   1.000
_cell.length_c   1.000
_cell.angle_alpha   90.00
_cell.angle_beta   90.00
_cell.angle_gamma   90.00
#
_symmetry.space_group_name_H-M   'P 1'
#
loop_
_entity.id
_entity.type
_entity.pdbx_description
1 polymer ?
#
loop_
_entity_poly.entity_id
_entity_poly.type
_entity_poly.pdbx_seq_one_letter_code
_entity_poly.pdbx_strand_id
1 'polypeptide(L)'
;MKLRGVYAPIVTPFDANENINYDVLKRLIDHVLANGVVGLVPGGTTGEVYALSESERMDLFKFVKDYAGTKAVLIAGTNSGATRDVIRYSQAAAKMGYDALMVAVPPYSRPNQRELLAHYSAVAEAVKIPIALYNFPWRAGTEVSYEVLD
;
A
#
# COMPACT_ATOMS: atom_id res chain seq x y z
N MET A 1 -4.22 -14.33 -8.88
CA MET A 1 -2.87 -14.46 -8.27
C MET A 1 -2.99 -15.24 -6.97
N LYS A 2 -2.06 -16.18 -6.67
CA LYS A 2 -2.02 -16.86 -5.37
C LYS A 2 -0.87 -16.23 -4.57
N LEU A 3 -1.17 -15.54 -3.48
CA LEU A 3 -0.16 -15.03 -2.55
C LEU A 3 0.42 -16.18 -1.73
N ARG A 4 1.74 -16.38 -1.79
CA ARG A 4 2.46 -17.39 -0.99
C ARG A 4 3.78 -16.81 -0.51
N GLY A 5 4.19 -17.14 0.71
CA GLY A 5 5.43 -16.67 1.30
C GLY A 5 5.26 -15.43 2.17
N VAL A 6 6.36 -14.75 2.46
CA VAL A 6 6.41 -13.58 3.33
C VAL A 6 6.44 -12.30 2.50
N TYR A 7 5.54 -11.38 2.82
CA TYR A 7 5.47 -10.03 2.25
C TYR A 7 5.86 -9.02 3.32
N ALA A 8 6.85 -8.20 3.05
CA ALA A 8 7.35 -7.23 4.02
C ALA A 8 6.75 -5.83 3.76
N PRO A 9 5.98 -5.26 4.70
CA PRO A 9 5.77 -3.83 4.75
C PRO A 9 7.12 -3.16 5.02
N ILE A 10 7.62 -2.38 4.06
CA ILE A 10 8.92 -1.72 4.18
C ILE A 10 8.78 -0.31 4.75
N VAL A 11 9.77 0.09 5.56
CA VAL A 11 9.88 1.48 6.02
C VAL A 11 10.27 2.40 4.85
N THR A 12 9.95 3.68 4.98
CA THR A 12 10.44 4.74 4.10
C THR A 12 11.59 5.45 4.83
N PRO A 13 12.86 5.17 4.50
CA PRO A 13 13.97 5.84 5.16
C PRO A 13 14.08 7.28 4.68
N PHE A 14 14.37 8.20 5.61
CA PHE A 14 14.58 9.61 5.33
C PHE A 14 16.03 10.01 5.61
N ASP A 15 16.48 11.06 4.96
CA ASP A 15 17.74 11.72 5.26
C ASP A 15 17.57 12.82 6.34
N ALA A 16 18.65 13.51 6.69
CA ALA A 16 18.63 14.58 7.68
C ALA A 16 17.83 15.83 7.25
N ASN A 17 17.46 15.93 5.98
CA ASN A 17 16.64 16.99 5.42
C ASN A 17 15.19 16.54 5.16
N GLU A 18 14.81 15.41 5.75
CA GLU A 18 13.47 14.79 5.63
C GLU A 18 13.11 14.31 4.21
N ASN A 19 14.07 14.20 3.30
CA ASN A 19 13.83 13.61 1.97
C ASN A 19 13.94 12.08 2.02
N ILE A 20 13.24 11.38 1.14
CA ILE A 20 13.37 9.93 1.02
C ILE A 20 14.81 9.55 0.65
N ASN A 21 15.44 8.73 1.49
CA ASN A 21 16.80 8.23 1.26
C ASN A 21 16.77 6.96 0.41
N TYR A 22 16.81 7.13 -0.89
CA TYR A 22 16.73 6.02 -1.84
C TYR A 22 17.90 5.03 -1.77
N ASP A 23 19.09 5.47 -1.35
CA ASP A 23 20.25 4.57 -1.21
C ASP A 23 20.09 3.64 0.00
N VAL A 24 19.53 4.14 1.09
CA VAL A 24 19.15 3.29 2.23
C VAL A 24 18.01 2.37 1.85
N LEU A 25 17.02 2.86 1.10
CA LEU A 25 15.88 2.06 0.63
C LEU A 25 16.32 0.90 -0.27
N LYS A 26 17.28 1.10 -1.17
CA LYS A 26 17.91 0.02 -1.96
C LYS A 26 18.49 -1.07 -1.07
N ARG A 27 19.32 -0.70 -0.10
CA ARG A 27 19.94 -1.65 0.82
C ARG A 27 18.91 -2.42 1.64
N LEU A 28 17.83 -1.76 2.06
CA LEU A 28 16.73 -2.39 2.75
C LEU A 28 16.03 -3.44 1.86
N ILE A 29 15.71 -3.08 0.62
CA ILE A 29 15.07 -3.97 -0.35
C ILE A 29 15.96 -5.20 -0.59
N ASP A 30 17.24 -5.00 -0.86
CA ASP A 30 18.19 -6.08 -1.08
C ASP A 30 18.30 -6.99 0.15
N HIS A 31 18.37 -6.40 1.35
CA HIS A 31 18.44 -7.15 2.60
C HIS A 31 17.22 -8.05 2.80
N VAL A 32 15.99 -7.52 2.67
CA VAL A 32 14.78 -8.32 2.93
C VAL A 32 14.59 -9.42 1.88
N LEU A 33 14.90 -9.13 0.61
CA LEU A 33 14.82 -10.13 -0.46
C LEU A 33 15.86 -11.24 -0.28
N ALA A 34 17.09 -10.92 0.12
CA ALA A 34 18.13 -11.90 0.41
C ALA A 34 17.79 -12.81 1.59
N ASN A 35 16.87 -12.39 2.48
CA ASN A 35 16.41 -13.14 3.65
C ASN A 35 15.06 -13.85 3.43
N GLY A 36 14.67 -14.11 2.20
CA GLY A 36 13.52 -14.96 1.87
C GLY A 36 12.16 -14.25 1.80
N VAL A 37 12.14 -12.92 1.86
CA VAL A 37 10.93 -12.15 1.56
C VAL A 37 10.65 -12.25 0.07
N VAL A 38 9.42 -12.57 -0.30
CA VAL A 38 9.00 -12.77 -1.70
C VAL A 38 8.24 -11.57 -2.28
N GLY A 39 7.84 -10.65 -1.44
CA GLY A 39 7.13 -9.45 -1.89
C GLY A 39 7.30 -8.26 -0.95
N LEU A 40 7.10 -7.08 -1.51
CA LEU A 40 7.30 -5.80 -0.82
C LEU A 40 5.99 -5.01 -0.79
N VAL A 41 5.74 -4.35 0.35
CA VAL A 41 4.57 -3.48 0.53
C VAL A 41 5.04 -2.06 0.88
N PRO A 42 5.43 -1.24 -0.11
CA PRO A 42 5.70 0.18 0.10
C PRO A 42 4.42 0.98 0.35
N GLY A 43 4.53 2.09 1.06
CA GLY A 43 3.42 3.00 1.32
C GLY A 43 2.35 2.45 2.25
N GLY A 44 2.69 1.44 3.06
CA GLY A 44 1.86 0.99 4.17
C GLY A 44 2.05 1.83 5.44
N THR A 45 1.42 1.43 6.54
CA THR A 45 1.56 2.09 7.85
C THR A 45 3.00 2.08 8.33
N THR A 46 3.72 0.96 8.13
CA THR A 46 5.15 0.82 8.45
C THR A 46 6.02 1.81 7.66
N GLY A 47 5.61 2.12 6.41
CA GLY A 47 6.30 3.08 5.54
C GLY A 47 5.87 4.53 5.77
N GLU A 48 5.20 4.83 6.89
CA GLU A 48 4.80 6.18 7.29
C GLU A 48 4.04 6.96 6.21
N VAL A 49 3.18 6.24 5.46
CA VAL A 49 2.47 6.77 4.30
C VAL A 49 1.72 8.09 4.54
N TYR A 50 1.27 8.32 5.77
CA TYR A 50 0.54 9.53 6.14
C TYR A 50 1.44 10.75 6.35
N ALA A 51 2.76 10.55 6.45
CA ALA A 51 3.76 11.62 6.50
C ALA A 51 4.26 12.02 5.10
N LEU A 52 3.99 11.20 4.08
CA LEU A 52 4.40 11.48 2.71
C LEU A 52 3.42 12.42 1.99
N SER A 53 3.96 13.40 1.27
CA SER A 53 3.22 14.11 0.26
C SER A 53 2.79 13.17 -0.89
N GLU A 54 1.88 13.62 -1.73
CA GLU A 54 1.46 12.83 -2.90
C GLU A 54 2.63 12.55 -3.86
N SER A 55 3.46 13.55 -4.13
CA SER A 55 4.64 13.40 -4.98
C SER A 55 5.61 12.38 -4.44
N GLU A 56 5.97 12.46 -3.15
CA GLU A 56 6.85 11.50 -2.51
C GLU A 56 6.31 10.08 -2.55
N ARG A 57 4.99 9.92 -2.36
CA ARG A 57 4.36 8.60 -2.48
C ARG A 57 4.46 8.04 -3.90
N MET A 58 4.22 8.86 -4.92
CA MET A 58 4.35 8.43 -6.32
C MET A 58 5.79 8.11 -6.69
N ASP A 59 6.75 8.90 -6.22
CA ASP A 59 8.17 8.68 -6.41
C ASP A 59 8.64 7.41 -5.69
N LEU A 60 8.16 7.15 -4.47
CA LEU A 60 8.41 5.91 -3.75
C LEU A 60 7.90 4.69 -4.53
N PHE A 61 6.66 4.74 -5.03
CA PHE A 61 6.10 3.65 -5.81
C PHE A 61 6.90 3.40 -7.09
N LYS A 62 7.21 4.48 -7.81
CA LYS A 62 8.01 4.38 -9.03
C LYS A 62 9.39 3.78 -8.74
N PHE A 63 10.08 4.29 -7.71
CA PHE A 63 11.40 3.82 -7.33
C PHE A 63 11.41 2.33 -6.96
N VAL A 64 10.46 1.89 -6.10
CA VAL A 64 10.38 0.49 -5.69
C VAL A 64 10.07 -0.41 -6.89
N LYS A 65 9.20 0.03 -7.81
CA LYS A 65 8.90 -0.71 -9.05
C LYS A 65 10.12 -0.82 -9.94
N ASP A 66 10.81 0.27 -10.17
CA ASP A 66 12.00 0.30 -11.05
C ASP A 66 13.14 -0.54 -10.47
N TYR A 67 13.35 -0.49 -9.14
CA TYR A 67 14.46 -1.18 -8.48
C TYR A 67 14.21 -2.67 -8.22
N ALA A 68 13.07 -3.00 -7.64
CA ALA A 68 12.69 -4.39 -7.35
C ALA A 68 12.27 -5.13 -8.63
N GLY A 69 11.68 -4.43 -9.59
CA GLY A 69 11.30 -4.97 -10.89
C GLY A 69 10.46 -6.24 -10.77
N THR A 70 10.96 -7.32 -11.38
CA THR A 70 10.34 -8.65 -11.32
C THR A 70 10.92 -9.56 -10.23
N LYS A 71 11.83 -9.04 -9.39
CA LYS A 71 12.48 -9.82 -8.32
C LYS A 71 11.53 -10.11 -7.14
N ALA A 72 10.46 -9.34 -7.00
CA ALA A 72 9.51 -9.43 -5.91
C ALA A 72 8.07 -9.17 -6.39
N VAL A 73 7.10 -9.73 -5.69
CA VAL A 73 5.70 -9.31 -5.83
C VAL A 73 5.53 -7.95 -5.17
N LEU A 74 4.94 -7.00 -5.87
CA LEU A 74 4.78 -5.62 -5.39
C LEU A 74 3.32 -5.32 -5.05
N ILE A 75 3.07 -4.96 -3.79
CA ILE A 75 1.75 -4.59 -3.28
C ILE A 75 1.79 -3.13 -2.84
N ALA A 76 1.11 -2.24 -3.54
CA ALA A 76 1.09 -0.83 -3.17
C ALA A 76 0.13 -0.56 -2.01
N GLY A 77 0.60 0.10 -0.96
CA GLY A 77 -0.25 0.64 0.10
C GLY A 77 -0.88 1.97 -0.35
N THR A 78 -2.15 1.93 -0.77
CA THR A 78 -2.83 3.09 -1.37
C THR A 78 -3.78 3.80 -0.40
N ASN A 79 -3.53 3.66 0.89
CA ASN A 79 -4.38 4.19 1.95
C ASN A 79 -4.50 5.72 1.92
N SER A 80 -5.71 6.24 2.14
CA SER A 80 -5.99 7.66 2.34
C SER A 80 -7.28 7.84 3.15
N GLY A 81 -7.51 9.04 3.66
CA GLY A 81 -8.76 9.40 4.32
C GLY A 81 -9.93 9.62 3.35
N ALA A 82 -9.67 9.81 2.05
CA ALA A 82 -10.68 10.06 1.06
C ALA A 82 -10.68 8.97 -0.03
N THR A 83 -11.85 8.40 -0.34
CA THR A 83 -12.03 7.36 -1.36
C THR A 83 -11.46 7.77 -2.72
N ARG A 84 -11.68 9.02 -3.15
CA ARG A 84 -11.14 9.54 -4.41
C ARG A 84 -9.61 9.46 -4.50
N ASP A 85 -8.92 9.68 -3.37
CA ASP A 85 -7.47 9.64 -3.33
C ASP A 85 -6.96 8.19 -3.34
N VAL A 86 -7.67 7.28 -2.62
CA VAL A 86 -7.39 5.85 -2.68
C VAL A 86 -7.52 5.34 -4.12
N ILE A 87 -8.58 5.73 -4.84
CA ILE A 87 -8.78 5.38 -6.25
C ILE A 87 -7.63 5.91 -7.11
N ARG A 88 -7.26 7.18 -6.95
CA ARG A 88 -6.18 7.80 -7.72
C ARG A 88 -4.83 7.10 -7.50
N TYR A 89 -4.47 6.82 -6.25
CA TYR A 89 -3.24 6.09 -5.91
C TYR A 89 -3.28 4.65 -6.42
N SER A 90 -4.43 3.99 -6.33
CA SER A 90 -4.63 2.63 -6.82
C SER A 90 -4.48 2.53 -8.33
N GLN A 91 -5.05 3.48 -9.07
CA GLN A 91 -4.90 3.56 -10.53
C GLN A 91 -3.46 3.86 -10.94
N ALA A 92 -2.76 4.75 -10.22
CA ALA A 92 -1.36 5.05 -10.47
C ALA A 92 -0.48 3.82 -10.23
N ALA A 93 -0.65 3.10 -9.12
CA ALA A 93 0.08 1.87 -8.83
C ALA A 93 -0.20 0.78 -9.87
N ALA A 94 -1.46 0.59 -10.26
CA ALA A 94 -1.84 -0.36 -11.32
C ALA A 94 -1.17 -0.02 -12.66
N LYS A 95 -1.15 1.28 -13.04
CA LYS A 95 -0.48 1.75 -14.25
C LYS A 95 1.04 1.56 -14.21
N MET A 96 1.65 1.68 -13.04
CA MET A 96 3.08 1.40 -12.82
C MET A 96 3.39 -0.11 -12.88
N GLY A 97 2.38 -0.99 -12.89
CA GLY A 97 2.55 -2.44 -12.98
C GLY A 97 2.77 -3.11 -11.63
N TYR A 98 2.19 -2.59 -10.56
CA TYR A 98 2.09 -3.31 -9.29
C TYR A 98 1.19 -4.53 -9.43
N ASP A 99 1.49 -5.58 -8.66
CA ASP A 99 0.78 -6.87 -8.76
C ASP A 99 -0.54 -6.88 -7.98
N ALA A 100 -0.61 -6.09 -6.90
CA ALA A 100 -1.80 -5.94 -6.05
C ALA A 100 -1.77 -4.61 -5.30
N LEU A 101 -2.87 -4.31 -4.64
CA LEU A 101 -3.03 -3.17 -3.74
C LEU A 101 -3.26 -3.65 -2.31
N MET A 102 -2.85 -2.87 -1.32
CA MET A 102 -3.27 -3.00 0.07
C MET A 102 -4.04 -1.75 0.47
N VAL A 103 -5.31 -1.92 0.81
CA VAL A 103 -6.23 -0.83 1.15
C VAL A 103 -6.74 -1.01 2.57
N ALA A 104 -6.41 -0.06 3.45
CA ALA A 104 -6.92 -0.02 4.81
C ALA A 104 -8.26 0.72 4.89
N VAL A 105 -8.96 0.52 6.00
CA VAL A 105 -10.10 1.35 6.40
C VAL A 105 -9.65 2.82 6.42
N PRO A 106 -10.46 3.77 5.89
CA PRO A 106 -10.17 5.20 6.00
C PRO A 106 -9.90 5.60 7.45
N PRO A 107 -8.72 6.17 7.76
CA PRO A 107 -8.34 6.46 9.13
C PRO A 107 -9.17 7.61 9.71
N TYR A 108 -9.27 7.67 11.07
CA TYR A 108 -9.88 8.74 11.85
C TYR A 108 -11.41 8.83 11.76
N SER A 109 -12.02 8.72 10.56
CA SER A 109 -13.46 8.94 10.33
C SER A 109 -14.37 7.85 10.89
N ARG A 110 -13.82 6.65 11.17
CA ARG A 110 -14.56 5.48 11.69
C ARG A 110 -15.83 5.18 10.90
N PRO A 111 -15.72 4.90 9.61
CA PRO A 111 -16.88 4.64 8.74
C PRO A 111 -17.69 3.43 9.22
N ASN A 112 -19.00 3.47 9.04
CA ASN A 112 -19.86 2.32 9.27
C ASN A 112 -19.77 1.30 8.12
N GLN A 113 -20.41 0.11 8.26
CA GLN A 113 -20.28 -0.99 7.28
C GLN A 113 -20.79 -0.61 5.89
N ARG A 114 -21.89 0.16 5.80
CA ARG A 114 -22.42 0.64 4.51
C ARG A 114 -21.44 1.59 3.81
N GLU A 115 -20.78 2.45 4.57
CA GLU A 115 -19.76 3.38 4.06
C GLU A 115 -18.51 2.62 3.65
N LEU A 116 -18.10 1.58 4.40
CA LEU A 116 -16.99 0.70 4.05
C LEU A 116 -17.28 -0.07 2.75
N LEU A 117 -18.48 -0.64 2.62
CA LEU A 117 -18.89 -1.32 1.40
C LEU A 117 -18.83 -0.37 0.20
N ALA A 118 -19.39 0.84 0.32
CA ALA A 118 -19.32 1.84 -0.75
C ALA A 118 -17.88 2.25 -1.10
N HIS A 119 -17.02 2.41 -0.08
CA HIS A 119 -15.61 2.74 -0.26
C HIS A 119 -14.87 1.65 -1.04
N TYR A 120 -14.93 0.40 -0.57
CA TYR A 120 -14.20 -0.71 -1.19
C TYR A 120 -14.75 -1.08 -2.56
N SER A 121 -16.08 -1.02 -2.76
CA SER A 121 -16.69 -1.22 -4.08
C SER A 121 -16.19 -0.20 -5.10
N ALA A 122 -16.18 1.09 -4.73
CA ALA A 122 -15.68 2.14 -5.61
C ALA A 122 -14.20 1.97 -5.98
N VAL A 123 -13.36 1.52 -5.03
CA VAL A 123 -11.96 1.21 -5.32
C VAL A 123 -11.83 -0.02 -6.23
N ALA A 124 -12.60 -1.08 -5.97
CA ALA A 124 -12.57 -2.31 -6.76
C ALA A 124 -13.03 -2.09 -8.21
N GLU A 125 -14.05 -1.25 -8.42
CA GLU A 125 -14.52 -0.87 -9.76
C GLU A 125 -13.48 -0.07 -10.55
N ALA A 126 -12.64 0.70 -9.85
CA ALA A 126 -11.67 1.62 -10.47
C ALA A 126 -10.40 0.95 -10.97
N VAL A 127 -10.10 -0.30 -10.58
CA VAL A 127 -8.88 -1.03 -10.91
C VAL A 127 -9.14 -2.46 -11.38
N LYS A 128 -8.13 -3.09 -12.00
CA LYS A 128 -8.21 -4.49 -12.49
C LYS A 128 -7.24 -5.45 -11.78
N ILE A 129 -6.44 -4.93 -10.85
CA ILE A 129 -5.51 -5.74 -10.05
C ILE A 129 -6.13 -6.10 -8.70
N PRO A 130 -5.72 -7.21 -8.07
CA PRO A 130 -6.25 -7.65 -6.79
C PRO A 130 -6.08 -6.61 -5.68
N ILE A 131 -7.05 -6.57 -4.76
CA ILE A 131 -7.02 -5.73 -3.56
C ILE A 131 -6.95 -6.64 -2.34
N ALA A 132 -5.97 -6.41 -1.49
CA ALA A 132 -5.89 -6.95 -0.13
C ALA A 132 -6.50 -5.92 0.83
N LEU A 133 -7.63 -6.24 1.43
CA LEU A 133 -8.18 -5.42 2.50
C LEU A 133 -7.30 -5.54 3.75
N TYR A 134 -6.84 -4.41 4.26
CA TYR A 134 -6.08 -4.35 5.49
C TYR A 134 -6.99 -3.97 6.66
N ASN A 135 -7.54 -5.01 7.30
CA ASN A 135 -8.43 -4.86 8.45
C ASN A 135 -7.62 -4.84 9.74
N PHE A 136 -7.45 -3.65 10.34
CA PHE A 136 -6.72 -3.45 11.58
C PHE A 136 -7.50 -2.55 12.55
N PRO A 137 -8.52 -3.10 13.24
CA PRO A 137 -9.46 -2.34 14.07
C PRO A 137 -8.80 -1.45 15.13
N TRP A 138 -7.71 -1.91 15.74
CA TRP A 138 -6.96 -1.15 16.74
C TRP A 138 -6.44 0.20 16.23
N ARG A 139 -6.10 0.30 14.95
CA ARG A 139 -5.61 1.53 14.32
C ARG A 139 -6.73 2.30 13.64
N ALA A 140 -7.63 1.60 12.97
CA ALA A 140 -8.72 2.20 12.21
C ALA A 140 -9.88 2.65 13.11
N GLY A 141 -10.04 2.03 14.30
CA GLY A 141 -11.18 2.25 15.18
C GLY A 141 -12.50 1.70 14.64
N THR A 142 -12.44 0.93 13.55
CA THR A 142 -13.58 0.25 12.91
C THR A 142 -13.08 -1.07 12.33
N GLU A 143 -13.87 -2.12 12.50
CA GLU A 143 -13.65 -3.44 11.91
C GLU A 143 -14.43 -3.58 10.61
N VAL A 144 -13.83 -4.21 9.61
CA VAL A 144 -14.54 -4.60 8.38
C VAL A 144 -15.29 -5.90 8.65
N SER A 145 -16.59 -5.91 8.50
CA SER A 145 -17.43 -7.11 8.69
C SER A 145 -17.35 -8.04 7.48
N TYR A 146 -17.81 -9.29 7.67
CA TYR A 146 -17.86 -10.27 6.58
C TYR A 146 -18.79 -9.84 5.44
N GLU A 147 -19.89 -9.13 5.74
CA GLU A 147 -20.83 -8.64 4.73
C GLU A 147 -20.22 -7.59 3.79
N VAL A 148 -19.11 -6.98 4.17
CA VAL A 148 -18.35 -6.06 3.29
C VAL A 148 -17.41 -6.83 2.37
N LEU A 149 -17.09 -8.09 2.69
CA LEU A 149 -16.15 -8.92 1.93
C LEU A 149 -16.83 -9.77 0.86
N ASP A 150 -18.14 -9.99 0.97
CA ASP A 150 -18.99 -10.76 0.05
C ASP A 150 -19.55 -9.86 -1.07
#